data_b898a5bece00a119df668cf13683ba7e
#
_entry.id   b898a5bece00a119df668cf13683ba7e
#
_cell.length_a   1.000
_cell.length_b   1.000
_cell.length_c   1.000
_cell.angle_alpha   90.00
_cell.angle_beta   90.00
_cell.angle_gamma   90.00
#
_symmetry.space_group_name_H-M   'P 1'
#
loop_
_entity.id
_entity.type
_entity.pdbx_description
1 polymer ?
#
loop_
_entity_poly.entity_id
_entity_poly.type
_entity_poly.pdbx_seq_one_letter_code
_entity_poly.pdbx_strand_id
1 'polypeptide(L)'
;MEDNIELIVTSIKELTKKRRLVYINYEPAFALYAAELRKFGIKDGESVRKEAYDSLIDDVLSKRATVRAMALLKNKDYTRKGLEDKLRDGYYPDMCIDYALEYVTRFGYINDERFAENYVNFKAGNKPRRQIELKLKQKGVDADIISRVCDEFYEDNSDIELEQAKAFVEKKHIDIAVSYTHLRAHETRHDL
;
A
#
# COMPACT_ATOMS: atom_id res chain seq x y z
N MET A 1 17.19 -12.30 -31.21
CA MET A 1 17.52 -10.89 -31.52
C MET A 1 17.07 -10.13 -30.30
N GLU A 2 18.02 -9.70 -29.45
CA GLU A 2 17.69 -8.78 -28.37
C GLU A 2 17.41 -7.43 -29.04
N ASP A 3 16.17 -6.97 -28.99
CA ASP A 3 15.81 -5.63 -29.42
C ASP A 3 16.59 -4.65 -28.51
N ASN A 4 17.64 -4.09 -29.07
CA ASN A 4 18.46 -3.09 -28.40
C ASN A 4 17.65 -1.79 -28.36
N ILE A 5 16.70 -1.69 -27.41
CA ILE A 5 15.89 -0.49 -27.21
C ILE A 5 16.84 0.62 -26.78
N GLU A 6 17.02 1.61 -27.64
CA GLU A 6 17.84 2.79 -27.32
C GLU A 6 17.16 3.59 -26.21
N LEU A 7 17.89 3.84 -25.12
CA LEU A 7 17.42 4.61 -23.96
C LEU A 7 17.68 6.11 -24.20
N ILE A 8 16.72 6.81 -24.80
CA ILE A 8 16.85 8.23 -25.11
C ILE A 8 16.26 9.06 -23.97
N VAL A 9 17.05 9.98 -23.41
CA VAL A 9 16.57 10.96 -22.44
C VAL A 9 15.74 12.00 -23.18
N THR A 10 14.44 11.95 -23.04
CA THR A 10 13.51 12.84 -23.74
C THR A 10 13.22 14.14 -23.01
N SER A 11 13.38 14.16 -21.68
CA SER A 11 13.38 15.41 -20.91
C SER A 11 13.92 15.22 -19.51
N ILE A 12 14.43 16.31 -18.91
CA ILE A 12 14.85 16.36 -17.51
C ILE A 12 14.11 17.52 -16.85
N LYS A 13 13.18 17.21 -15.92
CA LYS A 13 12.34 18.22 -15.25
C LYS A 13 12.74 18.41 -13.79
N GLU A 14 12.54 19.59 -13.26
CA GLU A 14 12.72 19.82 -11.82
C GLU A 14 11.64 19.12 -11.01
N LEU A 15 12.02 18.21 -10.12
CA LEU A 15 11.11 17.53 -9.19
C LEU A 15 11.12 18.23 -7.82
N THR A 16 12.30 18.61 -7.36
CA THR A 16 12.54 19.41 -6.15
C THR A 16 13.78 20.27 -6.35
N LYS A 17 14.07 21.22 -5.43
CA LYS A 17 15.30 22.04 -5.47
C LYS A 17 16.59 21.22 -5.70
N LYS A 18 16.62 19.95 -5.26
CA LYS A 18 17.81 19.08 -5.32
C LYS A 18 17.69 17.94 -6.33
N ARG A 19 16.48 17.50 -6.68
CA ARG A 19 16.23 16.33 -7.51
C ARG A 19 15.62 16.72 -8.84
N ARG A 20 16.00 15.98 -9.87
CA ARG A 20 15.49 16.09 -11.25
C ARG A 20 14.84 14.76 -11.62
N LEU A 21 13.67 14.82 -12.24
CA LEU A 21 12.98 13.68 -12.82
C LEU A 21 13.45 13.52 -14.27
N VAL A 22 14.00 12.36 -14.57
CA VAL A 22 14.46 11.99 -15.90
C VAL A 22 13.37 11.20 -16.61
N TYR A 23 13.08 11.60 -17.83
CA TYR A 23 12.20 10.88 -18.74
C TYR A 23 13.02 10.15 -19.78
N ILE A 24 12.76 8.86 -19.95
CA ILE A 24 13.36 8.03 -21.00
C ILE A 24 12.23 7.57 -21.92
N ASN A 25 12.41 7.76 -23.23
CA ASN A 25 11.42 7.40 -24.24
C ASN A 25 10.01 7.93 -23.91
N TYR A 26 9.94 9.17 -23.44
CA TYR A 26 8.71 9.90 -23.02
C TYR A 26 8.06 9.42 -21.72
N GLU A 27 8.59 8.39 -21.04
CA GLU A 27 8.08 7.89 -19.79
C GLU A 27 8.95 8.34 -18.60
N PRO A 28 8.35 8.64 -17.42
CA PRO A 28 9.12 8.98 -16.22
C PRO A 28 9.90 7.75 -15.75
N ALA A 29 11.23 7.85 -15.78
CA ALA A 29 12.10 6.73 -15.47
C ALA A 29 12.60 6.72 -14.02
N PHE A 30 13.24 7.80 -13.60
CA PHE A 30 13.80 7.91 -12.24
C PHE A 30 14.16 9.33 -11.86
N ALA A 31 14.35 9.55 -10.56
CA ALA A 31 14.77 10.86 -10.04
C ALA A 31 16.22 10.85 -9.54
N LEU A 32 17.04 11.79 -10.03
CA LEU A 32 18.46 11.93 -9.73
C LEU A 32 18.80 13.30 -9.12
N TYR A 33 19.94 13.34 -8.45
CA TYR A 33 20.57 14.60 -8.07
C TYR A 33 21.41 15.17 -9.23
N ALA A 34 21.62 16.48 -9.26
CA ALA A 34 22.38 17.13 -10.32
C ALA A 34 23.82 16.60 -10.47
N ALA A 35 24.45 16.17 -9.37
CA ALA A 35 25.77 15.56 -9.41
C ALA A 35 25.77 14.17 -10.09
N GLU A 36 24.68 13.41 -9.93
CA GLU A 36 24.52 12.09 -10.54
C GLU A 36 24.27 12.20 -12.05
N LEU A 37 23.44 13.14 -12.47
CA LEU A 37 23.27 13.43 -13.90
C LEU A 37 24.61 13.63 -14.60
N ARG A 38 25.49 14.45 -13.98
CA ARG A 38 26.84 14.70 -14.50
C ARG A 38 27.73 13.46 -14.46
N LYS A 39 27.70 12.71 -13.33
CA LYS A 39 28.53 11.50 -13.15
C LYS A 39 28.21 10.42 -14.19
N PHE A 40 26.93 10.22 -14.49
CA PHE A 40 26.47 9.20 -15.44
C PHE A 40 26.29 9.72 -16.87
N GLY A 41 26.61 10.99 -17.11
CA GLY A 41 26.53 11.60 -18.44
C GLY A 41 25.10 11.68 -18.98
N ILE A 42 24.09 11.81 -18.08
CA ILE A 42 22.68 11.87 -18.47
C ILE A 42 22.34 13.31 -18.83
N LYS A 43 21.99 13.54 -20.10
CA LYS A 43 21.66 14.85 -20.64
C LYS A 43 20.41 14.78 -21.51
N ASP A 44 19.68 15.87 -21.54
CA ASP A 44 18.48 16.02 -22.34
C ASP A 44 18.78 15.84 -23.84
N GLY A 45 17.99 15.05 -24.53
CA GLY A 45 18.13 14.74 -25.94
C GLY A 45 19.24 13.72 -26.29
N GLU A 46 20.01 13.21 -25.30
CA GLU A 46 21.09 12.25 -25.55
C GLU A 46 20.65 10.81 -25.16
N SER A 47 21.24 9.81 -25.82
CA SER A 47 21.07 8.41 -25.42
C SER A 47 21.93 8.07 -24.21
N VAL A 48 21.40 7.22 -23.32
CA VAL A 48 22.15 6.71 -22.17
C VAL A 48 22.83 5.40 -22.55
N ARG A 49 24.15 5.34 -22.32
CA ARG A 49 24.90 4.10 -22.54
C ARG A 49 24.43 3.02 -21.57
N LYS A 50 24.26 1.80 -22.06
CA LYS A 50 23.75 0.67 -21.29
C LYS A 50 24.56 0.44 -19.99
N GLU A 51 25.86 0.47 -20.07
CA GLU A 51 26.74 0.25 -18.89
C GLU A 51 26.56 1.35 -17.83
N ALA A 52 26.33 2.58 -18.27
CA ALA A 52 26.07 3.71 -17.36
C ALA A 52 24.68 3.59 -16.71
N TYR A 53 23.70 3.13 -17.48
CA TYR A 53 22.35 2.85 -16.97
C TYR A 53 22.36 1.72 -15.95
N ASP A 54 22.96 0.56 -16.28
CA ASP A 54 23.05 -0.59 -15.40
C ASP A 54 23.77 -0.24 -14.09
N SER A 55 24.91 0.45 -14.16
CA SER A 55 25.64 0.93 -12.97
C SER A 55 24.81 1.93 -12.14
N LEU A 56 24.03 2.79 -12.78
CA LEU A 56 23.11 3.70 -12.09
C LEU A 56 22.01 2.93 -11.33
N ILE A 57 21.42 1.93 -11.95
CA ILE A 57 20.38 1.07 -11.35
C ILE A 57 20.96 0.31 -10.16
N ASP A 58 22.03 -0.45 -10.36
CA ASP A 58 22.55 -1.39 -9.38
C ASP A 58 23.30 -0.69 -8.24
N ASP A 59 24.17 0.24 -8.57
CA ASP A 59 25.06 0.85 -7.57
C ASP A 59 24.43 2.02 -6.83
N VAL A 60 23.46 2.71 -7.43
CA VAL A 60 22.92 3.95 -6.86
C VAL A 60 21.45 3.80 -6.50
N LEU A 61 20.59 3.50 -7.47
CA LEU A 61 19.16 3.58 -7.26
C LEU A 61 18.62 2.42 -6.41
N SER A 62 19.11 1.20 -6.59
CA SER A 62 18.70 0.04 -5.78
C SER A 62 19.12 0.20 -4.32
N LYS A 63 20.35 0.63 -4.06
CA LYS A 63 20.83 0.91 -2.71
C LYS A 63 20.05 2.05 -2.06
N ARG A 64 19.75 3.11 -2.82
CA ARG A 64 18.97 4.24 -2.33
C ARG A 64 17.50 3.84 -2.04
N ALA A 65 16.87 3.03 -2.87
CA ALA A 65 15.54 2.51 -2.65
C ALA A 65 15.49 1.69 -1.34
N THR A 66 16.48 0.84 -1.09
CA THR A 66 16.60 0.08 0.15
C THR A 66 16.75 0.98 1.38
N VAL A 67 17.65 1.97 1.32
CA VAL A 67 17.81 2.94 2.42
C VAL A 67 16.51 3.73 2.66
N ARG A 68 15.79 4.09 1.59
CA ARG A 68 14.51 4.77 1.70
C ARG A 68 13.44 3.87 2.31
N ALA A 69 13.37 2.60 1.92
CA ALA A 69 12.47 1.60 2.49
C ALA A 69 12.70 1.45 4.00
N MET A 70 13.94 1.26 4.40
CA MET A 70 14.34 1.17 5.83
C MET A 70 13.97 2.43 6.61
N ALA A 71 14.19 3.61 6.05
CA ALA A 71 13.83 4.87 6.69
C ALA A 71 12.30 5.03 6.88
N LEU A 72 11.50 4.51 5.95
CA LEU A 72 10.05 4.50 6.06
C LEU A 72 9.59 3.53 7.15
N LEU A 73 10.13 2.31 7.18
CA LEU A 73 9.81 1.26 8.13
C LEU A 73 10.24 1.60 9.57
N LYS A 74 11.29 2.41 9.74
CA LYS A 74 11.69 2.93 11.05
C LYS A 74 10.60 3.78 11.71
N ASN A 75 9.76 4.46 10.93
CA ASN A 75 8.78 5.39 11.46
C ASN A 75 7.41 4.75 11.71
N LYS A 76 7.03 3.76 10.89
CA LYS A 76 5.76 3.02 11.03
C LYS A 76 5.78 1.74 10.22
N ASP A 77 4.89 0.81 10.55
CA ASP A 77 4.66 -0.38 9.76
C ASP A 77 3.99 -0.06 8.41
N TYR A 78 4.42 -0.80 7.39
CA TYR A 78 3.84 -0.79 6.06
C TYR A 78 3.55 -2.22 5.62
N THR A 79 2.51 -2.39 4.82
CA THR A 79 2.36 -3.59 4.00
C THR A 79 3.37 -3.57 2.86
N ARG A 80 3.65 -4.73 2.26
CA ARG A 80 4.49 -4.84 1.07
C ARG A 80 4.02 -3.88 -0.03
N LYS A 81 2.71 -3.89 -0.34
CA LYS A 81 2.10 -2.98 -1.32
C LYS A 81 2.21 -1.51 -0.92
N GLY A 82 1.95 -1.19 0.33
CA GLY A 82 2.05 0.18 0.82
C GLY A 82 3.47 0.75 0.75
N LEU A 83 4.51 -0.09 0.94
CA LEU A 83 5.90 0.33 0.79
C LEU A 83 6.30 0.46 -0.69
N GLU A 84 5.85 -0.47 -1.55
CA GLU A 84 6.00 -0.41 -3.00
C GLU A 84 5.48 0.93 -3.54
N ASP A 85 4.23 1.30 -3.18
CA ASP A 85 3.62 2.56 -3.61
C ASP A 85 4.45 3.77 -3.15
N LYS A 86 5.00 3.74 -1.93
CA LYS A 86 5.86 4.81 -1.41
C LYS A 86 7.21 4.93 -2.14
N LEU A 87 7.75 3.82 -2.60
CA LEU A 87 8.96 3.84 -3.42
C LEU A 87 8.64 4.31 -4.84
N ARG A 88 7.52 3.88 -5.42
CA ARG A 88 7.04 4.34 -6.73
C ARG A 88 6.74 5.86 -6.73
N ASP A 89 6.12 6.39 -5.66
CA ASP A 89 5.95 7.84 -5.44
C ASP A 89 7.31 8.57 -5.42
N GLY A 90 8.39 7.88 -5.05
CA GLY A 90 9.76 8.40 -5.05
C GLY A 90 10.44 8.38 -6.40
N TYR A 91 9.77 7.89 -7.45
CA TYR A 91 10.30 7.67 -8.79
C TYR A 91 11.51 6.72 -8.80
N TYR A 92 11.40 5.61 -8.07
CA TYR A 92 12.34 4.50 -8.21
C TYR A 92 11.83 3.56 -9.31
N PRO A 93 12.73 3.06 -10.20
CA PRO A 93 12.39 2.03 -11.18
C PRO A 93 11.91 0.74 -10.50
N ASP A 94 11.03 -0.01 -11.17
CA ASP A 94 10.44 -1.24 -10.60
C ASP A 94 11.54 -2.23 -10.16
N MET A 95 12.61 -2.42 -10.94
CA MET A 95 13.76 -3.26 -10.56
C MET A 95 14.39 -2.85 -9.22
N CYS A 96 14.51 -1.54 -8.97
CA CYS A 96 15.06 -1.03 -7.70
C CYS A 96 14.07 -1.20 -6.55
N ILE A 97 12.78 -1.09 -6.84
CA ILE A 97 11.70 -1.32 -5.87
C ILE A 97 11.69 -2.80 -5.46
N ASP A 98 11.73 -3.72 -6.44
CA ASP A 98 11.75 -5.17 -6.20
C ASP A 98 12.96 -5.58 -5.36
N TYR A 99 14.15 -5.08 -5.73
CA TYR A 99 15.37 -5.30 -4.94
C TYR A 99 15.22 -4.83 -3.49
N ALA A 100 14.68 -3.62 -3.28
CA ALA A 100 14.48 -3.09 -1.94
C ALA A 100 13.43 -3.87 -1.14
N LEU A 101 12.33 -4.27 -1.78
CA LEU A 101 11.26 -5.07 -1.15
C LEU A 101 11.75 -6.47 -0.79
N GLU A 102 12.53 -7.12 -1.67
CA GLU A 102 13.13 -8.41 -1.39
C GLU A 102 14.06 -8.32 -0.17
N TYR A 103 14.92 -7.31 -0.15
CA TYR A 103 15.82 -7.08 0.98
C TYR A 103 15.06 -6.96 2.29
N VAL A 104 14.08 -6.04 2.40
CA VAL A 104 13.37 -5.80 3.66
C VAL A 104 12.46 -6.97 4.07
N THR A 105 11.96 -7.75 3.10
CA THR A 105 11.18 -8.96 3.37
C THR A 105 12.08 -10.07 3.91
N ARG A 106 13.24 -10.31 3.27
CA ARG A 106 14.21 -11.32 3.69
C ARG A 106 14.69 -11.13 5.13
N PHE A 107 14.86 -9.89 5.55
CA PHE A 107 15.25 -9.56 6.93
C PHE A 107 14.07 -9.40 7.90
N GLY A 108 12.85 -9.73 7.49
CA GLY A 108 11.65 -9.70 8.33
C GLY A 108 11.17 -8.30 8.74
N TYR A 109 11.65 -7.25 8.06
CA TYR A 109 11.20 -5.88 8.32
C TYR A 109 9.77 -5.63 7.84
N ILE A 110 9.32 -6.39 6.82
CA ILE A 110 7.93 -6.42 6.35
C ILE A 110 7.35 -7.79 6.62
N ASN A 111 6.13 -7.80 7.16
CA ASN A 111 5.31 -8.99 7.31
C ASN A 111 3.84 -8.55 7.27
N ASP A 112 3.16 -8.88 6.19
CA ASP A 112 1.77 -8.46 5.96
C ASP A 112 0.79 -9.15 6.91
N GLU A 113 1.10 -10.37 7.39
CA GLU A 113 0.33 -11.09 8.41
C GLU A 113 0.39 -10.36 9.74
N ARG A 114 1.59 -10.08 10.25
CA ARG A 114 1.79 -9.29 11.48
C ARG A 114 1.14 -7.91 11.38
N PHE A 115 1.21 -7.28 10.18
CA PHE A 115 0.52 -6.01 9.93
C PHE A 115 -0.99 -6.16 10.06
N ALA A 116 -1.58 -7.23 9.50
CA ALA A 116 -3.01 -7.51 9.57
C ALA A 116 -3.45 -7.78 11.02
N GLU A 117 -2.73 -8.62 11.76
CA GLU A 117 -2.97 -8.89 13.19
C GLU A 117 -3.01 -7.61 14.03
N ASN A 118 -1.96 -6.79 13.91
CA ASN A 118 -1.88 -5.51 14.61
C ASN A 118 -3.03 -4.57 14.23
N TYR A 119 -3.41 -4.57 12.94
CA TYR A 119 -4.50 -3.74 12.46
C TYR A 119 -5.86 -4.20 12.99
N VAL A 120 -6.13 -5.51 12.99
CA VAL A 120 -7.36 -6.10 13.53
C VAL A 120 -7.44 -5.80 15.03
N ASN A 121 -6.40 -6.13 15.79
CA ASN A 121 -6.35 -5.88 17.25
C ASN A 121 -6.64 -4.42 17.60
N PHE A 122 -6.10 -3.48 16.84
CA PHE A 122 -6.30 -2.05 17.10
C PHE A 122 -7.67 -1.53 16.67
N LYS A 123 -8.31 -2.14 15.68
CA LYS A 123 -9.54 -1.62 15.07
C LYS A 123 -10.81 -2.37 15.46
N ALA A 124 -10.71 -3.63 15.91
CA ALA A 124 -11.85 -4.48 16.17
C ALA A 124 -12.82 -3.90 17.20
N GLY A 125 -12.35 -3.20 18.21
CA GLY A 125 -13.24 -2.54 19.19
C GLY A 125 -14.08 -1.39 18.61
N ASN A 126 -13.68 -0.79 17.49
CA ASN A 126 -14.29 0.43 16.95
C ASN A 126 -14.86 0.28 15.54
N LYS A 127 -14.60 -0.81 14.86
CA LYS A 127 -15.01 -1.04 13.47
C LYS A 127 -15.53 -2.45 13.24
N PRO A 128 -16.64 -2.59 12.51
CA PRO A 128 -17.14 -3.91 12.12
C PRO A 128 -16.10 -4.68 11.30
N ARG A 129 -16.06 -6.02 11.45
CA ARG A 129 -15.16 -6.94 10.74
C ARG A 129 -15.06 -6.61 9.24
N ARG A 130 -16.19 -6.50 8.55
CA ARG A 130 -16.24 -6.20 7.11
C ARG A 130 -15.49 -4.91 6.73
N GLN A 131 -15.52 -3.88 7.58
CA GLN A 131 -14.79 -2.64 7.32
C GLN A 131 -13.29 -2.81 7.51
N ILE A 132 -12.89 -3.65 8.45
CA ILE A 132 -11.47 -3.99 8.71
C ILE A 132 -10.92 -4.77 7.51
N GLU A 133 -11.60 -5.81 7.06
CA GLU A 133 -11.24 -6.62 5.90
C GLU A 133 -11.09 -5.76 4.63
N LEU A 134 -12.07 -4.88 4.38
CA LEU A 134 -12.01 -3.96 3.24
C LEU A 134 -10.79 -3.03 3.31
N LYS A 135 -10.45 -2.54 4.51
CA LYS A 135 -9.29 -1.66 4.71
C LYS A 135 -7.97 -2.39 4.55
N LEU A 136 -7.86 -3.63 5.02
CA LEU A 136 -6.68 -4.47 4.80
C LEU A 136 -6.50 -4.78 3.32
N LYS A 137 -7.58 -5.11 2.60
CA LYS A 137 -7.55 -5.30 1.15
C LYS A 137 -7.11 -4.03 0.40
N GLN A 138 -7.61 -2.85 0.79
CA GLN A 138 -7.18 -1.56 0.23
C GLN A 138 -5.70 -1.25 0.50
N LYS A 139 -5.13 -1.83 1.55
CA LYS A 139 -3.70 -1.73 1.87
C LYS A 139 -2.85 -2.78 1.17
N GLY A 140 -3.48 -3.64 0.36
CA GLY A 140 -2.82 -4.66 -0.44
C GLY A 140 -2.40 -5.91 0.33
N VAL A 141 -3.02 -6.17 1.49
CA VAL A 141 -2.86 -7.46 2.17
C VAL A 141 -3.61 -8.54 1.37
N ASP A 142 -3.01 -9.72 1.28
CA ASP A 142 -3.59 -10.86 0.58
C ASP A 142 -4.90 -11.33 1.23
N ALA A 143 -5.84 -11.79 0.39
CA ALA A 143 -7.17 -12.19 0.85
C ALA A 143 -7.14 -13.38 1.82
N ASP A 144 -6.22 -14.33 1.61
CA ASP A 144 -6.10 -15.51 2.47
C ASP A 144 -5.54 -15.13 3.83
N ILE A 145 -4.59 -14.19 3.87
CA ILE A 145 -4.07 -13.62 5.13
C ILE A 145 -5.19 -12.89 5.88
N ILE A 146 -5.97 -12.06 5.17
CA ILE A 146 -7.08 -11.31 5.79
C ILE A 146 -8.10 -12.26 6.40
N SER A 147 -8.53 -13.29 5.64
CA SER A 147 -9.51 -14.26 6.13
C SER A 147 -9.01 -14.95 7.38
N ARG A 148 -7.82 -15.55 7.32
CA ARG A 148 -7.23 -16.29 8.44
C ARG A 148 -7.09 -15.43 9.70
N VAL A 149 -6.48 -14.26 9.58
CA VAL A 149 -6.27 -13.37 10.73
C VAL A 149 -7.58 -12.88 11.32
N CYS A 150 -8.57 -12.56 10.48
CA CYS A 150 -9.88 -12.16 10.97
C CYS A 150 -10.64 -13.33 11.61
N ASP A 151 -10.61 -14.52 11.00
CA ASP A 151 -11.28 -15.71 11.56
C ASP A 151 -10.70 -16.04 12.93
N GLU A 152 -9.38 -16.18 13.06
CA GLU A 152 -8.71 -16.43 14.34
C GLU A 152 -9.05 -15.38 15.40
N PHE A 153 -9.00 -14.09 15.05
CA PHE A 153 -9.30 -13.03 15.99
C PHE A 153 -10.74 -13.06 16.49
N TYR A 154 -11.72 -13.22 15.59
CA TYR A 154 -13.14 -13.16 15.96
C TYR A 154 -13.67 -14.47 16.56
N GLU A 155 -13.04 -15.63 16.29
CA GLU A 155 -13.30 -16.87 17.02
C GLU A 155 -12.92 -16.73 18.51
N ASP A 156 -11.76 -16.15 18.81
CA ASP A 156 -11.31 -15.92 20.17
C ASP A 156 -12.07 -14.78 20.89
N ASN A 157 -12.69 -13.88 20.15
CA ASN A 157 -13.34 -12.66 20.65
C ASN A 157 -14.79 -12.50 20.15
N SER A 158 -15.57 -13.57 20.24
CA SER A 158 -16.97 -13.62 19.73
C SER A 158 -17.89 -12.53 20.33
N ASP A 159 -17.60 -12.04 21.54
CA ASP A 159 -18.41 -11.02 22.20
C ASP A 159 -18.27 -9.62 21.56
N ILE A 160 -17.16 -9.34 20.87
CA ILE A 160 -16.90 -8.01 20.26
C ILE A 160 -17.98 -7.68 19.20
N GLU A 161 -18.34 -8.62 18.34
CA GLU A 161 -19.36 -8.38 17.31
C GLU A 161 -20.75 -8.13 17.92
N LEU A 162 -21.07 -8.85 19.00
CA LEU A 162 -22.32 -8.68 19.74
C LEU A 162 -22.37 -7.30 20.42
N GLU A 163 -21.30 -6.88 21.06
CA GLU A 163 -21.21 -5.56 21.69
C GLU A 163 -21.30 -4.43 20.66
N GLN A 164 -20.65 -4.57 19.52
CA GLN A 164 -20.77 -3.59 18.41
C GLN A 164 -22.19 -3.52 17.86
N ALA A 165 -22.87 -4.67 17.72
CA ALA A 165 -24.25 -4.69 17.28
C ALA A 165 -25.17 -3.99 18.28
N LYS A 166 -25.03 -4.23 19.56
CA LYS A 166 -25.76 -3.54 20.63
C LYS A 166 -25.52 -2.04 20.59
N ALA A 167 -24.25 -1.60 20.56
CA ALA A 167 -23.89 -0.18 20.49
C ALA A 167 -24.42 0.51 19.23
N PHE A 168 -24.49 -0.21 18.10
CA PHE A 168 -25.07 0.32 16.86
C PHE A 168 -26.60 0.53 16.99
N VAL A 169 -27.31 -0.44 17.56
CA VAL A 169 -28.76 -0.36 17.81
C VAL A 169 -29.06 0.81 18.75
N GLU A 170 -28.35 0.94 19.86
CA GLU A 170 -28.50 2.05 20.81
C GLU A 170 -28.25 3.41 20.16
N LYS A 171 -27.14 3.54 19.40
CA LYS A 171 -26.78 4.79 18.72
C LYS A 171 -27.80 5.22 17.67
N LYS A 172 -28.48 4.27 17.03
CA LYS A 172 -29.48 4.54 16.00
C LYS A 172 -30.89 4.78 16.56
N HIS A 173 -31.04 4.67 17.87
CA HIS A 173 -32.38 4.72 18.53
C HIS A 173 -33.40 3.80 17.83
N ILE A 174 -32.92 2.63 17.38
CA ILE A 174 -33.81 1.62 16.77
C ILE A 174 -34.59 0.99 17.92
N ASP A 175 -35.77 1.52 18.16
CA ASP A 175 -36.69 0.95 19.12
C ASP A 175 -37.30 -0.32 18.52
N ILE A 176 -36.77 -1.47 18.90
CA ILE A 176 -37.20 -2.78 18.41
C ILE A 176 -38.69 -3.02 18.76
N ALA A 177 -39.20 -2.35 19.80
CA ALA A 177 -40.58 -2.43 20.22
C ALA A 177 -41.56 -1.81 19.18
N VAL A 178 -41.13 -0.80 18.42
CA VAL A 178 -42.01 -0.13 17.43
C VAL A 178 -42.23 -0.97 16.17
N SER A 179 -41.31 -1.85 15.81
CA SER A 179 -41.44 -2.71 14.63
C SER A 179 -42.49 -3.79 14.77
N TYR A 180 -42.76 -4.28 15.98
CA TYR A 180 -43.79 -5.30 16.23
C TYR A 180 -45.20 -4.74 16.23
N THR A 181 -45.39 -3.49 16.56
CA THR A 181 -46.73 -2.87 16.56
C THR A 181 -47.27 -2.60 15.17
N HIS A 182 -46.41 -2.28 14.19
CA HIS A 182 -46.82 -2.10 12.80
C HIS A 182 -47.22 -3.40 12.08
N LEU A 183 -46.59 -4.50 12.38
CA LEU A 183 -46.98 -5.81 11.82
C LEU A 183 -48.35 -6.29 12.39
N ARG A 184 -48.63 -6.04 13.66
CA ARG A 184 -49.87 -6.43 14.29
C ARG A 184 -51.07 -5.57 13.84
N ALA A 185 -50.85 -4.32 13.44
CA ALA A 185 -51.93 -3.42 12.93
C ALA A 185 -52.37 -3.80 11.50
N HIS A 186 -51.60 -4.55 10.75
CA HIS A 186 -51.96 -5.03 9.41
C HIS A 186 -52.79 -6.30 9.43
N GLU A 187 -52.63 -7.19 10.45
CA GLU A 187 -53.38 -8.43 10.56
C GLU A 187 -54.83 -8.25 11.02
N THR A 188 -55.12 -7.16 11.74
CA THR A 188 -56.49 -6.91 12.25
C THR A 188 -57.41 -6.20 11.28
N ARG A 189 -56.97 -5.88 10.05
CA ARG A 189 -57.78 -5.15 9.05
C ARG A 189 -58.40 -6.03 7.96
N HIS A 190 -58.26 -7.35 8.04
CA HIS A 190 -58.83 -8.27 7.05
C HIS A 190 -60.03 -9.09 7.54
N ASP A 191 -60.49 -8.89 8.78
CA ASP A 191 -61.69 -9.54 9.30
C ASP A 191 -62.76 -8.50 9.69
N LEU A 192 -63.42 -7.92 8.68
CA LEU A 192 -64.74 -7.30 8.76
C LEU A 192 -65.38 -7.21 7.36
#